data_4d1707cc98d35a0f4c1da04cba00aeb6
#
_entry.id   4d1707cc98d35a0f4c1da04cba00aeb6
#
_cell.length_a   1.000
_cell.length_b   1.000
_cell.length_c   1.000
_cell.angle_alpha   90.00
_cell.angle_beta   90.00
_cell.angle_gamma   90.00
#
_symmetry.space_group_name_H-M   'P 1'
#
loop_
_entity.id
_entity.type
_entity.pdbx_description
1 polymer ?
#
loop_
_entity_poly.entity_id
_entity_poly.type
_entity_poly.pdbx_seq_one_letter_code
_entity_poly.pdbx_strand_id
1 'polypeptide(L)'
;YLPYARHDRPMHNFDSHALKVFCNLINSLNFTSVIIHDCHSDVGIGLLNNCANVSQDILLSHLTDNILNINDIDYIIAPDNGAVKKASKIAEKFKLPLITCLKERDLATGHIIKYRILDPIEKPGKALIVDDICDGGATFNILAKSLKEDTPITEISLYVTHGIFSKGLNELFENIDHIYSYHPWIEDERLNT
;
A
#
# COMPACT_ATOMS: atom_id res chain seq x y z
N TYR A 1 -12.84 -0.44 -1.70
CA TYR A 1 -11.94 -0.23 -2.86
C TYR A 1 -12.69 0.43 -4.01
N LEU A 2 -12.08 1.46 -4.60
CA LEU A 2 -12.62 2.10 -5.80
C LEU A 2 -12.17 1.31 -7.04
N PRO A 3 -13.06 0.64 -7.77
CA PRO A 3 -12.72 -0.07 -9.00
C PRO A 3 -11.99 0.83 -10.00
N TYR A 4 -11.01 0.27 -10.68
CA TYR A 4 -10.14 0.95 -11.64
C TYR A 4 -9.29 2.09 -11.04
N ALA A 5 -9.15 2.23 -9.72
CA ALA A 5 -8.40 3.30 -9.08
C ALA A 5 -6.95 3.42 -9.58
N ARG A 6 -6.31 2.30 -9.96
CA ARG A 6 -4.96 2.24 -10.53
C ARG A 6 -4.88 2.67 -12.01
N HIS A 7 -6.03 2.82 -12.70
CA HIS A 7 -6.13 3.34 -14.07
C HIS A 7 -6.59 4.81 -14.05
N ASP A 8 -5.87 5.62 -13.30
CA ASP A 8 -6.19 7.03 -13.02
C ASP A 8 -5.77 8.00 -14.13
N ARG A 9 -5.14 7.48 -15.20
CA ARG A 9 -4.73 8.22 -16.39
C ARG A 9 -4.63 7.29 -17.59
N PRO A 10 -4.90 7.78 -18.82
CA PRO A 10 -4.60 7.01 -20.02
C PRO A 10 -3.09 6.87 -20.19
N MET A 11 -2.62 5.68 -20.56
CA MET A 11 -1.20 5.40 -20.80
C MET A 11 -0.77 5.71 -22.24
N HIS A 12 -1.72 5.60 -23.19
CA HIS A 12 -1.50 5.87 -24.60
C HIS A 12 -2.65 6.71 -25.16
N ASN A 13 -2.41 7.34 -26.33
CA ASN A 13 -3.48 8.00 -27.10
C ASN A 13 -4.56 6.97 -27.43
N PHE A 14 -5.82 7.35 -27.25
CA PHE A 14 -7.02 6.51 -27.44
C PHE A 14 -7.28 5.45 -26.37
N ASP A 15 -6.47 5.37 -25.31
CA ASP A 15 -6.80 4.49 -24.17
C ASP A 15 -8.05 5.01 -23.44
N SER A 16 -8.83 4.05 -22.96
CA SER A 16 -9.94 4.35 -22.06
C SER A 16 -9.42 4.82 -20.71
N HIS A 17 -9.93 5.94 -20.21
CA HIS A 17 -9.74 6.34 -18.82
C HIS A 17 -10.75 5.60 -17.93
N ALA A 18 -10.50 4.34 -17.64
CA ALA A 18 -11.44 3.42 -16.99
C ALA A 18 -11.97 3.97 -15.65
N LEU A 19 -11.11 4.57 -14.83
CA LEU A 19 -11.52 5.21 -13.58
C LEU A 19 -12.57 6.30 -13.82
N LYS A 20 -12.37 7.16 -14.82
CA LYS A 20 -13.33 8.23 -15.14
C LYS A 20 -14.68 7.67 -15.59
N VAL A 21 -14.69 6.61 -16.40
CA VAL A 21 -15.92 5.94 -16.82
C VAL A 21 -16.67 5.40 -15.61
N PHE A 22 -15.97 4.73 -14.69
CA PHE A 22 -16.57 4.19 -13.47
C PHE A 22 -17.09 5.31 -12.55
N CYS A 23 -16.31 6.37 -12.34
CA CYS A 23 -16.75 7.51 -11.52
C CYS A 23 -17.99 8.20 -12.11
N ASN A 24 -18.08 8.33 -13.43
CA ASN A 24 -19.28 8.86 -14.08
C ASN A 24 -20.52 7.98 -13.84
N LEU A 25 -20.35 6.65 -13.84
CA LEU A 25 -21.43 5.73 -13.48
C LEU A 25 -21.90 5.96 -12.04
N ILE A 26 -20.98 6.04 -11.08
CA ILE A 26 -21.33 6.33 -9.67
C ILE A 26 -22.03 7.69 -9.54
N ASN A 27 -21.51 8.72 -10.21
CA ASN A 27 -22.11 10.06 -10.18
C ASN A 27 -23.54 10.08 -10.75
N SER A 28 -23.83 9.25 -11.77
CA SER A 28 -25.17 9.14 -12.36
C SER A 28 -26.22 8.56 -11.42
N LEU A 29 -25.80 7.86 -10.37
CA LEU A 29 -26.68 7.32 -9.34
C LEU A 29 -27.11 8.37 -8.30
N ASN A 30 -26.56 9.58 -8.34
CA ASN A 30 -26.90 10.73 -7.51
C ASN A 30 -26.90 10.44 -6.00
N PHE A 31 -25.90 9.73 -5.50
CA PHE A 31 -25.74 9.52 -4.07
C PHE A 31 -25.53 10.84 -3.32
N THR A 32 -26.14 10.96 -2.15
CA THR A 32 -25.98 12.12 -1.25
C THR A 32 -24.56 12.21 -0.69
N SER A 33 -23.88 11.06 -0.53
CA SER A 33 -22.50 10.98 -0.08
C SER A 33 -21.86 9.70 -0.62
N VAL A 34 -20.59 9.80 -1.01
CA VAL A 34 -19.72 8.68 -1.40
C VAL A 34 -18.52 8.67 -0.48
N ILE A 35 -18.31 7.59 0.25
CA ILE A 35 -17.16 7.43 1.13
C ILE A 35 -16.20 6.41 0.53
N ILE A 36 -14.93 6.81 0.37
CA ILE A 36 -13.86 5.94 -0.08
C ILE A 36 -12.86 5.75 1.05
N HIS A 37 -12.39 4.53 1.22
CA HIS A 37 -11.28 4.24 2.11
C HIS A 37 -9.99 4.20 1.28
N ASP A 38 -9.03 5.04 1.62
CA ASP A 38 -7.69 5.11 1.06
C ASP A 38 -7.67 5.08 -0.47
N CYS A 39 -8.20 6.11 -1.10
CA CYS A 39 -8.18 6.22 -2.56
C CYS A 39 -6.75 6.16 -3.09
N HIS A 40 -6.53 5.37 -4.15
CA HIS A 40 -5.21 5.19 -4.76
C HIS A 40 -4.53 6.51 -5.12
N SER A 41 -5.30 7.46 -5.69
CA SER A 41 -4.81 8.79 -6.05
C SER A 41 -5.89 9.85 -5.86
N ASP A 42 -5.47 11.11 -5.79
CA ASP A 42 -6.37 12.27 -5.69
C ASP A 42 -7.30 12.41 -6.92
N VAL A 43 -6.96 11.75 -8.05
CA VAL A 43 -7.78 11.75 -9.26
C VAL A 43 -9.15 11.11 -9.02
N GLY A 44 -9.19 9.97 -8.33
CA GLY A 44 -10.45 9.28 -8.00
C GLY A 44 -11.37 10.15 -7.15
N ILE A 45 -10.80 10.86 -6.17
CA ILE A 45 -11.55 11.77 -5.29
C ILE A 45 -12.12 12.95 -6.11
N GLY A 46 -11.29 13.53 -7.00
CA GLY A 46 -11.67 14.67 -7.83
C GLY A 46 -12.71 14.35 -8.92
N LEU A 47 -12.85 13.09 -9.31
CA LEU A 47 -13.82 12.63 -10.31
C LEU A 47 -15.21 12.31 -9.72
N LEU A 48 -15.31 12.10 -8.41
CA LEU A 48 -16.56 11.72 -7.74
C LEU A 48 -17.24 12.94 -7.13
N ASN A 49 -18.57 12.99 -7.26
CA ASN A 49 -19.41 13.97 -6.60
C ASN A 49 -19.64 13.58 -5.14
N ASN A 50 -19.69 14.58 -4.24
CA ASN A 50 -19.99 14.39 -2.81
C ASN A 50 -19.09 13.33 -2.13
N CYS A 51 -17.81 13.27 -2.55
CA CYS A 51 -16.87 12.25 -2.11
C CYS A 51 -16.09 12.70 -0.87
N ALA A 52 -16.02 11.82 0.12
CA ALA A 52 -15.09 11.90 1.24
C ALA A 52 -14.12 10.71 1.20
N ASN A 53 -12.82 10.97 1.42
CA ASN A 53 -11.81 9.94 1.52
C ASN A 53 -11.34 9.77 2.96
N VAL A 54 -11.48 8.57 3.51
CA VAL A 54 -10.87 8.19 4.78
C VAL A 54 -9.43 7.78 4.49
N SER A 55 -8.48 8.54 5.02
CA SER A 55 -7.06 8.34 4.69
C SER A 55 -6.47 7.11 5.37
N GLN A 56 -5.39 6.58 4.78
CA GLN A 56 -4.70 5.38 5.24
C GLN A 56 -4.25 5.47 6.71
N ASP A 57 -3.76 6.62 7.14
CA ASP A 57 -3.30 6.84 8.52
C ASP A 57 -4.44 6.76 9.56
N ILE A 58 -5.67 7.13 9.17
CA ILE A 58 -6.86 6.97 10.02
C ILE A 58 -7.23 5.49 10.11
N LEU A 59 -7.28 4.79 8.96
CA LEU A 59 -7.62 3.37 8.92
C LEU A 59 -6.60 2.51 9.67
N LEU A 60 -5.30 2.81 9.50
CA LEU A 60 -4.25 2.13 10.25
C LEU A 60 -4.41 2.34 11.76
N SER A 61 -4.80 3.55 12.21
CA SER A 61 -5.00 3.81 13.64
C SER A 61 -6.05 2.88 14.26
N HIS A 62 -7.11 2.53 13.54
CA HIS A 62 -8.10 1.59 14.04
C HIS A 62 -7.52 0.18 14.24
N LEU A 63 -6.54 -0.23 13.42
CA LEU A 63 -5.83 -1.50 13.62
C LEU A 63 -4.83 -1.42 14.76
N THR A 64 -4.16 -0.27 14.94
CA THR A 64 -3.19 -0.11 16.03
C THR A 64 -3.84 -0.09 17.42
N ASP A 65 -5.11 0.24 17.51
CA ASP A 65 -5.85 0.21 18.77
C ASP A 65 -6.12 -1.22 19.27
N ASN A 66 -6.11 -2.22 18.38
CA ASN A 66 -6.59 -3.56 18.72
C ASN A 66 -5.67 -4.72 18.32
N ILE A 67 -4.90 -4.58 17.22
CA ILE A 67 -4.26 -5.73 16.56
C ILE A 67 -2.77 -5.51 16.34
N LEU A 68 -2.37 -4.34 15.81
CA LEU A 68 -0.99 -4.00 15.54
C LEU A 68 -0.42 -3.12 16.66
N ASN A 69 0.52 -3.62 17.44
CA ASN A 69 1.22 -2.76 18.40
C ASN A 69 2.24 -1.88 17.66
N ILE A 70 1.86 -0.65 17.38
CA ILE A 70 2.72 0.31 16.65
C ILE A 70 4.00 0.67 17.41
N ASN A 71 4.03 0.51 18.73
CA ASN A 71 5.22 0.77 19.53
C ASN A 71 6.32 -0.27 19.33
N ASP A 72 5.99 -1.41 18.71
CA ASP A 72 6.96 -2.45 18.34
C ASP A 72 7.57 -2.22 16.96
N ILE A 73 7.14 -1.16 16.26
CA ILE A 73 7.66 -0.79 14.93
C ILE A 73 8.69 0.32 15.06
N ASP A 74 9.84 0.13 14.41
CA ASP A 74 10.95 1.09 14.42
C ASP A 74 11.01 1.95 13.15
N TYR A 75 10.50 1.41 12.01
CA TYR A 75 10.61 2.06 10.71
C TYR A 75 9.31 1.91 9.89
N ILE A 76 8.89 3.00 9.25
CA ILE A 76 7.85 2.98 8.21
C ILE A 76 8.54 2.91 6.85
N ILE A 77 8.12 1.99 5.99
CA ILE A 77 8.70 1.77 4.65
C ILE A 77 7.71 2.21 3.57
N ALA A 78 8.10 3.17 2.74
CA ALA A 78 7.40 3.50 1.50
C ALA A 78 7.95 2.64 0.36
N PRO A 79 7.16 1.74 -0.25
CA PRO A 79 7.65 0.79 -1.25
C PRO A 79 8.05 1.46 -2.58
N ASP A 80 7.55 2.65 -2.86
CA ASP A 80 7.90 3.44 -4.04
C ASP A 80 7.48 4.92 -3.87
N ASN A 81 7.82 5.74 -4.87
CA ASN A 81 7.50 7.18 -4.85
C ASN A 81 6.00 7.48 -4.74
N GLY A 82 5.13 6.62 -5.26
CA GLY A 82 3.68 6.79 -5.18
C GLY A 82 3.17 6.67 -3.75
N ALA A 83 3.77 5.81 -2.94
CA ALA A 83 3.40 5.57 -1.56
C ALA A 83 3.96 6.63 -0.58
N VAL A 84 5.01 7.38 -0.95
CA VAL A 84 5.71 8.32 -0.04
C VAL A 84 4.76 9.31 0.63
N LYS A 85 3.84 9.93 -0.11
CA LYS A 85 2.89 10.92 0.44
C LYS A 85 2.03 10.32 1.57
N LYS A 86 1.59 9.07 1.42
CA LYS A 86 0.76 8.36 2.41
C LYS A 86 1.61 7.86 3.57
N ALA A 87 2.75 7.26 3.28
CA ALA A 87 3.69 6.75 4.27
C ALA A 87 4.24 7.87 5.18
N SER A 88 4.51 9.08 4.63
CA SER A 88 4.94 10.24 5.41
C SER A 88 3.92 10.64 6.49
N LYS A 89 2.62 10.65 6.15
CA LYS A 89 1.58 10.95 7.13
C LYS A 89 1.53 9.94 8.28
N ILE A 90 1.74 8.66 7.96
CA ILE A 90 1.82 7.59 8.95
C ILE A 90 3.06 7.78 9.83
N ALA A 91 4.23 7.99 9.21
CA ALA A 91 5.48 8.21 9.91
C ALA A 91 5.41 9.43 10.85
N GLU A 92 4.86 10.56 10.40
CA GLU A 92 4.63 11.74 11.21
C GLU A 92 3.69 11.50 12.39
N LYS A 93 2.55 10.82 12.13
CA LYS A 93 1.54 10.52 13.15
C LYS A 93 2.08 9.67 14.28
N PHE A 94 2.86 8.64 13.96
CA PHE A 94 3.43 7.72 14.93
C PHE A 94 4.85 8.10 15.37
N LYS A 95 5.41 9.20 14.82
CA LYS A 95 6.78 9.69 15.12
C LYS A 95 7.85 8.66 14.83
N LEU A 96 7.70 7.90 13.75
CA LEU A 96 8.64 6.88 13.30
C LEU A 96 9.44 7.37 12.08
N PRO A 97 10.70 6.94 11.94
CA PRO A 97 11.49 7.21 10.73
C PRO A 97 10.81 6.66 9.48
N LEU A 98 10.79 7.46 8.41
CA LEU A 98 10.36 7.02 7.07
C LEU A 98 11.58 6.58 6.27
N ILE A 99 11.48 5.40 5.69
CA ILE A 99 12.45 4.83 4.74
C ILE A 99 11.80 4.76 3.37
N THR A 100 12.44 5.36 2.38
CA THR A 100 11.96 5.36 1.00
C THR A 100 12.71 4.35 0.15
N CYS A 101 12.00 3.69 -0.76
CA CYS A 101 12.56 2.66 -1.62
C CYS A 101 12.30 2.98 -3.09
N LEU A 102 13.24 2.54 -3.94
CA LEU A 102 13.17 2.70 -5.38
C LEU A 102 13.20 1.34 -6.08
N LYS A 103 12.25 1.11 -6.98
CA LYS A 103 12.18 -0.11 -7.80
C LYS A 103 13.29 -0.11 -8.85
N GLU A 104 14.16 -1.10 -8.83
CA GLU A 104 15.10 -1.39 -9.91
C GLU A 104 14.48 -2.43 -10.85
N ARG A 105 14.44 -2.06 -12.14
CA ARG A 105 13.82 -2.90 -13.16
C ARG A 105 14.85 -3.42 -14.14
N ASP A 106 14.69 -4.65 -14.57
CA ASP A 106 15.41 -5.17 -15.73
C ASP A 106 15.02 -4.37 -16.98
N LEU A 107 16.01 -3.86 -17.70
CA LEU A 107 15.79 -2.99 -18.87
C LEU A 107 15.15 -3.70 -20.06
N ALA A 108 15.35 -5.03 -20.17
CA ALA A 108 14.84 -5.80 -21.30
C ALA A 108 13.38 -6.26 -21.06
N THR A 109 13.07 -6.66 -19.82
CA THR A 109 11.77 -7.26 -19.48
C THR A 109 10.84 -6.29 -18.75
N GLY A 110 11.36 -5.20 -18.15
CA GLY A 110 10.64 -4.28 -17.31
C GLY A 110 10.25 -4.85 -15.92
N HIS A 111 10.59 -6.10 -15.64
CA HIS A 111 10.30 -6.71 -14.34
C HIS A 111 11.14 -6.10 -13.23
N ILE A 112 10.56 -6.01 -12.03
CA ILE A 112 11.28 -5.58 -10.82
C ILE A 112 12.22 -6.71 -10.43
N ILE A 113 13.52 -6.40 -10.34
CA ILE A 113 14.57 -7.36 -9.95
C ILE A 113 15.06 -7.13 -8.53
N LYS A 114 15.03 -5.89 -8.04
CA LYS A 114 15.48 -5.51 -6.70
C LYS A 114 14.89 -4.17 -6.29
N TYR A 115 15.01 -3.86 -5.01
CA TYR A 115 14.77 -2.52 -4.48
C TYR A 115 16.06 -1.89 -3.98
N ARG A 116 16.22 -0.59 -4.24
CA ARG A 116 17.24 0.22 -3.61
C ARG A 116 16.62 0.96 -2.43
N ILE A 117 17.23 0.80 -1.28
CA ILE A 117 16.86 1.52 -0.06
C ILE A 117 17.57 2.88 -0.13
N LEU A 118 16.83 3.98 -0.08
CA LEU A 118 17.39 5.31 -0.27
C LEU A 118 17.84 5.97 1.03
N ASP A 119 17.18 5.64 2.13
CA ASP A 119 17.50 6.20 3.45
C ASP A 119 18.31 5.19 4.27
N PRO A 120 19.30 5.64 5.06
CA PRO A 120 20.12 4.74 5.85
C PRO A 120 19.32 4.12 7.00
N ILE A 121 19.50 2.82 7.22
CA ILE A 121 19.01 2.09 8.39
C ILE A 121 20.23 1.63 9.18
N GLU A 122 20.54 2.33 10.26
CA GLU A 122 21.78 2.11 11.02
C GLU A 122 21.62 1.09 12.15
N LYS A 123 20.41 0.88 12.64
CA LYS A 123 20.12 0.03 13.78
C LYS A 123 19.20 -1.12 13.42
N PRO A 124 19.41 -2.30 14.02
CA PRO A 124 18.43 -3.37 13.93
C PRO A 124 17.06 -2.91 14.42
N GLY A 125 16.01 -3.36 13.74
CA GLY A 125 14.65 -2.97 14.12
C GLY A 125 13.59 -3.65 13.28
N LYS A 126 12.33 -3.39 13.61
CA LYS A 126 11.14 -3.90 12.95
C LYS A 126 10.58 -2.87 11.98
N ALA A 127 10.26 -3.31 10.78
CA ALA A 127 9.76 -2.43 9.73
C ALA A 127 8.29 -2.72 9.38
N LEU A 128 7.52 -1.66 9.15
CA LEU A 128 6.18 -1.73 8.61
C LEU A 128 6.16 -1.15 7.20
N ILE A 129 6.01 -2.02 6.19
CA ILE A 129 5.74 -1.59 4.81
C ILE A 129 4.29 -1.14 4.73
N VAL A 130 4.03 0.04 4.15
CA VAL A 130 2.68 0.59 4.04
C VAL A 130 2.34 0.93 2.59
N ASP A 131 1.17 0.46 2.12
CA ASP A 131 0.66 0.78 0.79
C ASP A 131 -0.87 0.71 0.78
N ASP A 132 -1.51 1.22 -0.29
CA ASP A 132 -2.98 1.19 -0.40
C ASP A 132 -3.51 -0.19 -0.80
N ILE A 133 -2.78 -0.94 -1.63
CA ILE A 133 -3.28 -2.18 -2.22
C ILE A 133 -2.19 -3.24 -2.38
N CYS A 134 -2.54 -4.48 -2.04
CA CYS A 134 -1.78 -5.66 -2.42
C CYS A 134 -2.65 -6.58 -3.29
N ASP A 135 -2.24 -6.78 -4.54
CA ASP A 135 -2.87 -7.74 -5.45
C ASP A 135 -2.10 -9.08 -5.42
N GLY A 136 -1.22 -9.35 -6.38
CA GLY A 136 -0.46 -10.60 -6.43
C GLY A 136 0.72 -10.72 -5.46
N GLY A 137 1.10 -9.65 -4.76
CA GLY A 137 2.11 -9.65 -3.69
C GLY A 137 3.59 -9.65 -4.11
N ALA A 138 3.93 -9.99 -5.35
CA ALA A 138 5.31 -10.14 -5.80
C ALA A 138 6.20 -8.91 -5.53
N THR A 139 5.64 -7.71 -5.69
CA THR A 139 6.34 -6.44 -5.42
C THR A 139 6.80 -6.34 -3.96
N PHE A 140 5.92 -6.70 -3.02
CA PHE A 140 6.21 -6.64 -1.58
C PHE A 140 7.18 -7.75 -1.16
N ASN A 141 7.07 -8.93 -1.76
CA ASN A 141 7.99 -10.04 -1.49
C ASN A 141 9.43 -9.68 -1.91
N ILE A 142 9.62 -9.09 -3.11
CA ILE A 142 10.94 -8.62 -3.56
C ILE A 142 11.47 -7.50 -2.66
N LEU A 143 10.61 -6.56 -2.24
CA LEU A 143 11.00 -5.48 -1.32
C LEU A 143 11.45 -6.04 0.04
N ALA A 144 10.65 -6.93 0.63
CA ALA A 144 10.97 -7.54 1.92
C ALA A 144 12.29 -8.32 1.86
N LYS A 145 12.51 -9.07 0.78
CA LYS A 145 13.78 -9.75 0.53
C LYS A 145 14.95 -8.75 0.46
N SER A 146 14.82 -7.65 -0.30
CA SER A 146 15.86 -6.62 -0.40
C SER A 146 16.15 -5.96 0.95
N LEU A 147 15.11 -5.69 1.77
CA LEU A 147 15.28 -5.15 3.12
C LEU A 147 16.06 -6.13 4.03
N LYS A 148 15.72 -7.41 4.02
CA LYS A 148 16.42 -8.44 4.82
C LYS A 148 17.88 -8.65 4.38
N GLU A 149 18.17 -8.52 3.10
CA GLU A 149 19.53 -8.71 2.55
C GLU A 149 20.44 -7.48 2.73
N ASP A 150 19.91 -6.27 2.57
CA ASP A 150 20.72 -5.05 2.45
C ASP A 150 20.69 -4.18 3.72
N THR A 151 19.89 -4.52 4.74
CA THR A 151 19.71 -3.70 5.93
C THR A 151 19.68 -4.55 7.21
N PRO A 152 19.85 -3.95 8.39
CA PRO A 152 19.77 -4.67 9.68
C PRO A 152 18.31 -4.89 10.14
N ILE A 153 17.30 -4.82 9.27
CA ILE A 153 15.89 -5.10 9.64
C ILE A 153 15.76 -6.56 10.07
N THR A 154 15.13 -6.78 11.22
CA THR A 154 14.97 -8.10 11.84
C THR A 154 13.59 -8.71 11.63
N GLU A 155 12.58 -7.89 11.45
CA GLU A 155 11.19 -8.32 11.26
C GLU A 155 10.47 -7.37 10.31
N ILE A 156 9.67 -7.90 9.41
CA ILE A 156 8.95 -7.13 8.41
C ILE A 156 7.46 -7.41 8.50
N SER A 157 6.70 -6.36 8.74
CA SER A 157 5.25 -6.34 8.64
C SER A 157 4.81 -5.63 7.36
N LEU A 158 3.71 -6.07 6.77
CA LEU A 158 3.03 -5.40 5.65
C LEU A 158 1.66 -4.92 6.11
N TYR A 159 1.37 -3.65 5.92
CA TYR A 159 0.02 -3.11 6.01
C TYR A 159 -0.46 -2.62 4.65
N VAL A 160 -1.65 -3.08 4.26
CA VAL A 160 -2.38 -2.56 3.10
C VAL A 160 -3.83 -2.29 3.46
N THR A 161 -4.38 -1.18 2.94
CA THR A 161 -5.81 -0.92 3.15
C THR A 161 -6.65 -1.96 2.42
N HIS A 162 -6.29 -2.31 1.18
CA HIS A 162 -7.02 -3.26 0.33
C HIS A 162 -6.17 -4.47 0.00
N GLY A 163 -6.45 -5.57 0.68
CA GLY A 163 -5.77 -6.86 0.45
C GLY A 163 -6.54 -7.73 -0.54
N ILE A 164 -6.28 -7.59 -1.85
CA ILE A 164 -6.90 -8.46 -2.86
C ILE A 164 -6.33 -9.86 -2.75
N PHE A 165 -4.99 -9.97 -2.61
CA PHE A 165 -4.25 -11.22 -2.45
C PHE A 165 -4.61 -12.29 -3.47
N SER A 166 -4.70 -11.91 -4.74
CA SER A 166 -5.17 -12.78 -5.85
C SER A 166 -4.36 -14.06 -6.04
N LYS A 167 -3.13 -14.11 -5.50
CA LYS A 167 -2.25 -15.30 -5.49
C LYS A 167 -2.15 -15.97 -4.12
N GLY A 168 -3.00 -15.58 -3.17
CA GLY A 168 -2.89 -16.01 -1.77
C GLY A 168 -1.73 -15.35 -1.04
N LEU A 169 -1.40 -15.87 0.15
CA LEU A 169 -0.41 -15.27 1.04
C LEU A 169 0.91 -16.05 1.14
N ASN A 170 1.00 -17.26 0.56
CA ASN A 170 2.15 -18.14 0.79
C ASN A 170 3.48 -17.50 0.35
N GLU A 171 3.55 -16.91 -0.86
CA GLU A 171 4.75 -16.25 -1.33
C GLU A 171 5.09 -15.01 -0.49
N LEU A 172 4.11 -14.29 0.03
CA LEU A 172 4.34 -13.12 0.90
C LEU A 172 4.99 -13.54 2.21
N PHE A 173 4.52 -14.62 2.83
CA PHE A 173 5.07 -15.13 4.09
C PHE A 173 6.47 -15.77 3.97
N GLU A 174 7.05 -15.87 2.77
CA GLU A 174 8.47 -16.24 2.62
C GLU A 174 9.40 -15.17 3.20
N ASN A 175 9.03 -13.88 3.09
CA ASN A 175 9.88 -12.76 3.50
C ASN A 175 9.18 -11.75 4.42
N ILE A 176 7.87 -11.84 4.60
CA ILE A 176 7.07 -10.96 5.46
C ILE A 176 6.58 -11.77 6.65
N ASP A 177 6.80 -11.25 7.85
CA ASP A 177 6.51 -11.97 9.09
C ASP A 177 5.04 -11.78 9.53
N HIS A 178 4.46 -10.59 9.29
CA HIS A 178 3.07 -10.28 9.61
C HIS A 178 2.39 -9.50 8.48
N ILE A 179 1.13 -9.83 8.20
CA ILE A 179 0.33 -9.14 7.19
C ILE A 179 -0.94 -8.60 7.84
N TYR A 180 -1.18 -7.30 7.64
CA TYR A 180 -2.34 -6.57 8.13
C TYR A 180 -3.11 -6.00 6.94
N SER A 181 -4.44 -6.18 6.93
CA SER A 181 -5.30 -5.57 5.91
C SER A 181 -6.59 -5.04 6.52
N TYR A 182 -6.94 -3.80 6.18
CA TYR A 182 -8.20 -3.22 6.64
C TYR A 182 -9.42 -3.79 5.90
N HIS A 183 -9.26 -4.07 4.60
CA HIS A 183 -10.28 -4.68 3.73
C HIS A 183 -9.70 -5.86 2.95
N PRO A 184 -9.59 -7.05 3.55
CA PRO A 184 -9.16 -8.24 2.83
C PRO A 184 -10.29 -8.77 1.93
N TRP A 185 -9.90 -9.36 0.79
CA TRP A 185 -10.81 -10.02 -0.14
C TRP A 185 -10.77 -11.54 -0.02
N ILE A 186 -9.88 -12.04 0.82
CA ILE A 186 -9.75 -13.47 1.14
C ILE A 186 -9.89 -13.67 2.63
N GLU A 187 -10.29 -14.88 3.03
CA GLU A 187 -10.27 -15.35 4.41
C GLU A 187 -9.03 -16.23 4.59
N ASP A 188 -8.16 -15.86 5.51
CA ASP A 188 -6.96 -16.63 5.89
C ASP A 188 -6.65 -16.31 7.35
N GLU A 189 -6.50 -17.34 8.20
CA GLU A 189 -6.27 -17.21 9.64
C GLU A 189 -4.95 -16.50 10.01
N ARG A 190 -4.02 -16.44 9.07
CA ARG A 190 -2.72 -15.76 9.23
C ARG A 190 -2.81 -14.26 9.00
N LEU A 191 -3.93 -13.79 8.44
CA LEU A 191 -4.15 -12.38 8.11
C LEU A 191 -4.75 -11.66 9.31
N ASN A 192 -4.12 -10.57 9.70
CA ASN A 192 -4.60 -9.70 10.78
C ASN A 192 -5.52 -8.61 10.20
N THR A 193 -6.78 -8.53 10.64
CA THR A 193 -7.81 -7.65 10.08
C THR A 193 -8.57 -6.85 11.15
#